data_1ced6d0ff85f0bb758a4677d09dd4df0
#
_entry.id   1ced6d0ff85f0bb758a4677d09dd4df0
#
_cell.length_a   1.000
_cell.length_b   1.000
_cell.length_c   1.000
_cell.angle_alpha   90.00
_cell.angle_beta   90.00
_cell.angle_gamma   90.00
#
_symmetry.space_group_name_H-M   'P 1'
#
loop_
_entity.id
_entity.type
_entity.pdbx_description
1 polymer ?
#
loop_
_entity_poly.entity_id
_entity_poly.type
_entity_poly.pdbx_seq_one_letter_code
_entity_poly.pdbx_strand_id
1 'polypeptide(L)'
;MSSDYIIRSYKWTTLECVKIYEEVLEYKRIENTVYDNLIDTLKQCIRNGDYVIGILDSHIIWPDVIDDNCDSIHDSIIIGFDNAKNVFQVVNPSFRNSIQTIDFDLYKKAFFSAVYKMKTHHLWPYLTGLSPLSTIR
;
A
#
# COMPACT_ATOMS: atom_id res chain seq x y z
N MET A 1 -7.25 16.88 15.34
CA MET A 1 -6.56 17.38 14.15
C MET A 1 -7.47 18.33 13.40
N SER A 2 -6.96 19.45 12.94
CA SER A 2 -7.74 20.40 12.17
C SER A 2 -8.03 19.89 10.76
N SER A 3 -9.11 20.37 10.16
CA SER A 3 -9.42 20.08 8.76
C SER A 3 -8.28 20.46 7.82
N ASP A 4 -7.54 21.52 8.14
CA ASP A 4 -6.39 21.97 7.37
C ASP A 4 -5.27 20.93 7.34
N TYR A 5 -5.06 20.25 8.44
CA TYR A 5 -4.06 19.19 8.51
C TYR A 5 -4.43 18.02 7.59
N ILE A 6 -5.70 17.63 7.60
CA ILE A 6 -6.18 16.56 6.73
C ILE A 6 -6.01 16.93 5.26
N ILE A 7 -6.39 18.16 4.89
CA ILE A 7 -6.24 18.66 3.53
C ILE A 7 -4.77 18.67 3.12
N ARG A 8 -3.88 19.10 4.02
CA ARG A 8 -2.44 19.08 3.77
C ARG A 8 -1.91 17.67 3.58
N SER A 9 -2.41 16.71 4.36
CA SER A 9 -2.02 15.30 4.22
C SER A 9 -2.38 14.77 2.82
N TYR A 10 -3.56 15.10 2.31
CA TYR A 10 -3.95 14.74 0.95
C TYR A 10 -3.04 15.39 -0.10
N LYS A 11 -2.68 16.66 0.09
CA LYS A 11 -1.73 17.34 -0.80
C LYS A 11 -0.37 16.69 -0.79
N TRP A 12 0.08 16.18 0.35
CA TRP A 12 1.36 15.49 0.48
C TRP A 12 1.39 14.13 -0.18
N THR A 13 0.24 13.53 -0.52
CA THR A 13 0.17 12.31 -1.32
C THR A 13 0.15 12.59 -2.82
N THR A 14 0.36 13.82 -3.24
CA THR A 14 0.39 14.24 -4.63
C THR A 14 1.80 14.13 -5.22
N LEU A 15 1.94 14.57 -6.47
CA LEU A 15 3.17 14.52 -7.25
C LEU A 15 4.38 15.09 -6.51
N GLU A 16 4.21 16.13 -5.70
CA GLU A 16 5.31 16.76 -4.95
C GLU A 16 5.89 15.82 -3.90
N CYS A 17 5.04 15.07 -3.20
CA CYS A 17 5.48 14.08 -2.23
C CYS A 17 6.26 12.96 -2.90
N VAL A 18 5.81 12.50 -4.05
CA VAL A 18 6.50 11.48 -4.84
C VAL A 18 7.90 11.96 -5.23
N LYS A 19 8.03 13.21 -5.66
CA LYS A 19 9.34 13.80 -5.99
C LYS A 19 10.29 13.81 -4.81
N ILE A 20 9.79 14.15 -3.61
CA ILE A 20 10.60 14.11 -2.39
C ILE A 20 11.10 12.69 -2.12
N TYR A 21 10.23 11.69 -2.24
CA TYR A 21 10.61 10.30 -2.06
C TYR A 21 11.64 9.85 -3.10
N GLU A 22 11.48 10.24 -4.35
CA GLU A 22 12.42 9.92 -5.42
C GLU A 22 13.80 10.55 -5.20
N GLU A 23 13.86 11.74 -4.60
CA GLU A 23 15.10 12.47 -4.35
C GLU A 23 15.81 12.00 -3.06
N VAL A 24 15.06 11.69 -2.01
CA VAL A 24 15.61 11.37 -0.69
C VAL A 24 15.76 9.87 -0.48
N LEU A 25 14.84 9.09 -1.03
CA LEU A 25 14.81 7.63 -0.95
C LEU A 25 14.93 7.04 -2.35
N GLU A 26 15.48 5.86 -2.44
CA GLU A 26 15.46 5.11 -3.70
C GLU A 26 14.04 4.55 -3.92
N TYR A 27 13.19 5.35 -4.53
CA TYR A 27 11.79 5.04 -4.79
C TYR A 27 11.62 4.53 -6.21
N LYS A 28 10.99 3.37 -6.36
CA LYS A 28 10.69 2.77 -7.67
C LYS A 28 9.25 2.29 -7.70
N ARG A 29 8.57 2.59 -8.80
CA ARG A 29 7.21 2.08 -9.04
C ARG A 29 7.28 0.66 -9.57
N ILE A 30 6.33 -0.17 -9.14
CA ILE A 30 6.18 -1.53 -9.65
C ILE A 30 5.11 -1.49 -10.75
N GLU A 31 5.48 -1.96 -11.94
CA GLU A 31 4.61 -1.95 -13.11
C GLU A 31 3.43 -2.92 -12.97
N ASN A 32 2.31 -2.58 -13.59
CA ASN A 32 1.09 -3.41 -13.56
C ASN A 32 1.31 -4.82 -14.10
N THR A 33 2.27 -4.99 -15.01
CA THR A 33 2.56 -6.29 -15.65
C THR A 33 3.02 -7.36 -14.66
N VAL A 34 3.53 -6.97 -13.49
CA VAL A 34 4.01 -7.92 -12.48
C VAL A 34 2.92 -8.36 -11.51
N TYR A 35 1.71 -7.83 -11.64
CA TYR A 35 0.62 -8.13 -10.69
C TYR A 35 0.15 -9.59 -10.77
N ASP A 36 0.33 -10.26 -11.90
CA ASP A 36 0.02 -11.69 -12.04
C ASP A 36 0.89 -12.57 -11.16
N ASN A 37 2.12 -12.14 -10.88
CA ASN A 37 3.06 -12.79 -9.97
C ASN A 37 3.31 -11.94 -8.73
N LEU A 38 2.28 -11.34 -8.21
CA LEU A 38 2.38 -10.32 -7.15
C LEU A 38 3.18 -10.84 -5.95
N ILE A 39 2.80 -11.96 -5.40
CA ILE A 39 3.41 -12.47 -4.15
C ILE A 39 4.90 -12.75 -4.35
N ASP A 40 5.28 -13.44 -5.42
CA ASP A 40 6.68 -13.75 -5.69
C ASP A 40 7.50 -12.49 -5.96
N THR A 41 6.91 -11.52 -6.66
CA THR A 41 7.55 -10.23 -6.93
C THR A 41 7.81 -9.48 -5.62
N LEU A 42 6.84 -9.44 -4.71
CA LEU A 42 6.99 -8.77 -3.42
C LEU A 42 8.05 -9.43 -2.56
N LYS A 43 8.08 -10.76 -2.52
CA LYS A 43 9.14 -11.50 -1.81
C LYS A 43 10.52 -11.18 -2.37
N GLN A 44 10.64 -11.08 -3.69
CA GLN A 44 11.90 -10.76 -4.32
C GLN A 44 12.38 -9.35 -3.96
N CYS A 45 11.47 -8.37 -3.94
CA CYS A 45 11.81 -7.01 -3.51
C CYS A 45 12.36 -7.00 -2.08
N ILE A 46 11.71 -7.71 -1.18
CA ILE A 46 12.15 -7.79 0.22
C ILE A 46 13.53 -8.49 0.32
N ARG A 47 13.74 -9.58 -0.42
CA ARG A 47 15.04 -10.26 -0.46
C ARG A 47 16.16 -9.34 -0.97
N ASN A 48 15.84 -8.44 -1.87
CA ASN A 48 16.80 -7.47 -2.42
C ASN A 48 17.10 -6.31 -1.47
N GLY A 49 16.46 -6.26 -0.30
CA GLY A 49 16.66 -5.21 0.69
C GLY A 49 15.74 -4.02 0.56
N ASP A 50 14.71 -4.12 -0.27
CA ASP A 50 13.71 -3.07 -0.42
C ASP A 50 12.55 -3.27 0.54
N TYR A 51 11.92 -2.17 0.95
CA TYR A 51 10.58 -2.20 1.52
C TYR A 51 9.56 -1.98 0.41
N VAL A 52 8.36 -2.52 0.58
CA VAL A 52 7.29 -2.36 -0.41
C VAL A 52 6.18 -1.51 0.17
N ILE A 53 5.86 -0.42 -0.52
CA ILE A 53 4.69 0.40 -0.21
C ILE A 53 3.57 -0.04 -1.15
N GLY A 54 2.44 -0.45 -0.58
CA GLY A 54 1.28 -0.87 -1.37
C GLY A 54 -0.01 -0.37 -0.75
N ILE A 55 -1.01 -0.11 -1.59
CA ILE A 55 -2.35 0.19 -1.11
C ILE A 55 -3.07 -1.11 -0.76
N LEU A 56 -3.82 -1.08 0.32
CA LEU A 56 -4.65 -2.20 0.74
C LEU A 56 -6.05 -1.73 1.08
N ASP A 57 -7.02 -2.57 0.79
CA ASP A 57 -8.37 -2.39 1.26
C ASP A 57 -8.49 -3.00 2.66
N SER A 58 -8.46 -2.15 3.68
CA SER A 58 -8.49 -2.58 5.07
C SER A 58 -9.79 -3.29 5.45
N HIS A 59 -10.88 -3.05 4.72
CA HIS A 59 -12.13 -3.79 4.92
C HIS A 59 -11.97 -5.29 4.65
N ILE A 60 -11.15 -5.67 3.67
CA ILE A 60 -10.86 -7.08 3.36
C ILE A 60 -10.10 -7.74 4.51
N ILE A 61 -9.18 -7.01 5.14
CA ILE A 61 -8.34 -7.55 6.21
C ILE A 61 -9.08 -7.55 7.56
N TRP A 62 -9.83 -6.49 7.83
CA TRP A 62 -10.57 -6.31 9.09
C TRP A 62 -12.05 -5.98 8.82
N PRO A 63 -12.83 -6.94 8.29
CA PRO A 63 -14.21 -6.67 7.85
C PRO A 63 -15.15 -6.27 8.99
N ASP A 64 -14.87 -6.70 10.21
CA ASP A 64 -15.71 -6.39 11.37
C ASP A 64 -15.45 -4.99 11.94
N VAL A 65 -14.38 -4.35 11.55
CA VAL A 65 -13.93 -3.07 12.10
C VAL A 65 -14.10 -1.93 11.11
N ILE A 66 -13.98 -2.20 9.82
CA ILE A 66 -13.92 -1.19 8.76
C ILE A 66 -15.06 -1.39 7.76
N ASP A 67 -15.81 -0.32 7.48
CA ASP A 67 -16.88 -0.31 6.49
C ASP A 67 -16.31 -0.46 5.07
N ASP A 68 -17.07 -1.15 4.20
CA ASP A 68 -16.72 -1.35 2.80
C ASP A 68 -17.00 -0.08 1.98
N ASN A 69 -16.09 0.86 2.05
CA ASN A 69 -16.15 2.13 1.31
C ASN A 69 -14.76 2.55 0.84
N CYS A 70 -14.66 3.71 0.20
CA CYS A 70 -13.40 4.24 -0.31
C CYS A 70 -12.41 4.60 0.81
N ASP A 71 -12.91 4.94 1.99
CA ASP A 71 -12.08 5.31 3.14
C ASP A 71 -11.35 4.11 3.74
N SER A 72 -11.69 2.90 3.32
CA SER A 72 -10.99 1.69 3.76
C SER A 72 -9.65 1.46 3.06
N ILE A 73 -9.33 2.26 2.03
CA ILE A 73 -8.10 2.11 1.26
C ILE A 73 -6.99 2.94 1.91
N HIS A 74 -5.91 2.27 2.31
CA HIS A 74 -4.78 2.92 2.97
C HIS A 74 -3.46 2.34 2.48
N ASP A 75 -2.41 3.16 2.59
CA ASP A 75 -1.06 2.71 2.35
C ASP A 75 -0.61 1.74 3.44
N SER A 76 0.23 0.81 3.04
CA SER A 76 0.89 -0.13 3.95
C SER A 76 2.31 -0.35 3.50
N ILE A 77 3.17 -0.79 4.43
CA ILE A 77 4.57 -1.07 4.14
C ILE A 77 4.86 -2.51 4.51
N ILE A 78 5.28 -3.31 3.51
CA ILE A 78 5.77 -4.66 3.76
C ILE A 78 7.24 -4.54 4.18
N ILE A 79 7.58 -5.09 5.33
CA ILE A 79 8.94 -5.06 5.87
C ILE A 79 9.59 -6.43 5.92
N GLY A 80 8.84 -7.49 5.71
CA GLY A 80 9.36 -8.85 5.74
C GLY A 80 8.30 -9.87 5.35
N PHE A 81 8.70 -11.13 5.34
CA PHE A 81 7.77 -12.24 5.11
C PHE A 81 8.27 -13.52 5.78
N ASP A 82 7.36 -14.45 5.98
CA ASP A 82 7.64 -15.78 6.54
C ASP A 82 7.01 -16.84 5.63
N ASN A 83 7.83 -17.60 4.91
CA ASN A 83 7.35 -18.65 4.00
C ASN A 83 6.74 -19.84 4.74
N ALA A 84 7.20 -20.13 5.96
CA ALA A 84 6.65 -21.23 6.74
C ALA A 84 5.21 -20.98 7.16
N LYS A 85 4.88 -19.73 7.42
CA LYS A 85 3.52 -19.30 7.81
C LYS A 85 2.71 -18.71 6.67
N ASN A 86 3.32 -18.48 5.51
CA ASN A 86 2.72 -17.84 4.33
C ASN A 86 2.15 -16.46 4.66
N VAL A 87 2.92 -15.63 5.35
CA VAL A 87 2.49 -14.29 5.77
C VAL A 87 3.51 -13.23 5.40
N PHE A 88 3.03 -12.02 5.13
CA PHE A 88 3.82 -10.79 5.13
C PHE A 88 3.79 -10.13 6.51
N GLN A 89 4.89 -9.47 6.85
CA GLN A 89 4.96 -8.58 8.00
C GLN A 89 4.74 -7.16 7.48
N VAL A 90 3.68 -6.52 7.93
CA VAL A 90 3.17 -5.28 7.36
C VAL A 90 2.97 -4.22 8.43
N VAL A 91 3.36 -3.00 8.12
CA VAL A 91 3.03 -1.81 8.92
C VAL A 91 1.93 -1.06 8.20
N ASN A 92 0.83 -0.79 8.90
CA ASN A 92 -0.24 0.06 8.40
C ASN A 92 -0.41 1.25 9.34
N PRO A 93 0.25 2.38 9.04
CA PRO A 93 0.23 3.53 9.94
C PRO A 93 -1.13 4.21 10.05
N SER A 94 -2.03 3.98 9.07
CA SER A 94 -3.36 4.59 9.08
C SER A 94 -4.35 3.90 10.00
N PHE A 95 -4.15 2.62 10.26
CA PHE A 95 -5.08 1.82 11.04
C PHE A 95 -4.52 1.38 12.38
N ARG A 96 -3.39 0.71 12.36
CA ARG A 96 -2.70 0.26 13.58
C ARG A 96 -1.22 0.56 13.43
N ASN A 97 -0.69 1.35 14.33
CA ASN A 97 0.73 1.73 14.29
C ASN A 97 1.59 0.63 14.90
N SER A 98 1.49 -0.58 14.37
CA SER A 98 2.25 -1.75 14.79
C SER A 98 2.46 -2.70 13.62
N ILE A 99 3.44 -3.58 13.77
CA ILE A 99 3.70 -4.64 12.78
C ILE A 99 2.63 -5.72 12.92
N GLN A 100 2.04 -6.08 11.80
CA GLN A 100 1.01 -7.11 11.72
C GLN A 100 1.38 -8.15 10.69
N THR A 101 0.88 -9.36 10.85
CA THR A 101 1.03 -10.42 9.86
C THR A 101 -0.25 -10.53 9.04
N ILE A 102 -0.08 -10.61 7.71
CA ILE A 102 -1.19 -10.76 6.77
C ILE A 102 -0.86 -11.91 5.84
N ASP A 103 -1.77 -12.88 5.73
CA ASP A 103 -1.60 -14.02 4.82
C ASP A 103 -1.35 -13.53 3.39
N PHE A 104 -0.52 -14.26 2.64
CA PHE A 104 -0.22 -13.89 1.26
C PHE A 104 -1.49 -13.73 0.41
N ASP A 105 -2.42 -14.70 0.50
CA ASP A 105 -3.66 -14.64 -0.28
C ASP A 105 -4.56 -13.49 0.16
N LEU A 106 -4.61 -13.21 1.45
CA LEU A 106 -5.39 -12.10 1.99
C LEU A 106 -4.80 -10.75 1.54
N TYR A 107 -3.47 -10.63 1.55
CA TYR A 107 -2.80 -9.43 1.02
C TYR A 107 -3.16 -9.20 -0.44
N LYS A 108 -3.07 -10.25 -1.25
CA LYS A 108 -3.40 -10.20 -2.67
C LYS A 108 -4.84 -9.73 -2.90
N LYS A 109 -5.79 -10.30 -2.17
CA LYS A 109 -7.20 -9.88 -2.21
C LYS A 109 -7.38 -8.41 -1.86
N ALA A 110 -6.77 -7.98 -0.76
CA ALA A 110 -6.88 -6.60 -0.28
C ALA A 110 -6.24 -5.62 -1.26
N PHE A 111 -5.13 -5.99 -1.87
CA PHE A 111 -4.45 -5.16 -2.88
C PHE A 111 -5.32 -5.00 -4.14
N PHE A 112 -5.82 -6.09 -4.71
CA PHE A 112 -6.65 -6.02 -5.91
C PHE A 112 -7.98 -5.31 -5.65
N SER A 113 -8.56 -5.49 -4.48
CA SER A 113 -9.76 -4.75 -4.09
C SER A 113 -9.49 -3.24 -4.04
N ALA A 114 -8.35 -2.85 -3.46
CA ALA A 114 -7.94 -1.44 -3.40
C ALA A 114 -7.75 -0.85 -4.80
N VAL A 115 -7.05 -1.56 -5.68
CA VAL A 115 -6.83 -1.11 -7.07
C VAL A 115 -8.16 -0.93 -7.80
N TYR A 116 -9.06 -1.90 -7.65
CA TYR A 116 -10.38 -1.85 -8.27
C TYR A 116 -11.20 -0.66 -7.78
N LYS A 117 -11.26 -0.46 -6.45
CA LYS A 117 -12.01 0.65 -5.85
C LYS A 117 -11.43 2.01 -6.24
N MET A 118 -10.12 2.13 -6.29
CA MET A 118 -9.46 3.35 -6.71
C MET A 118 -9.87 3.77 -8.12
N LYS A 119 -9.95 2.82 -9.04
CA LYS A 119 -10.36 3.07 -10.43
C LYS A 119 -11.85 3.38 -10.55
N THR A 120 -12.70 2.59 -9.89
CA THR A 120 -14.17 2.68 -10.05
C THR A 120 -14.78 3.84 -9.28
N HIS A 121 -14.16 4.29 -8.21
CA HIS A 121 -14.64 5.40 -7.40
C HIS A 121 -13.95 6.73 -7.71
N HIS A 122 -13.19 6.78 -8.81
CA HIS A 122 -12.49 7.99 -9.28
C HIS A 122 -11.55 8.63 -8.24
N LEU A 123 -10.96 7.82 -7.37
CA LEU A 123 -9.99 8.29 -6.38
C LEU A 123 -8.61 8.51 -6.99
N TRP A 124 -8.37 7.96 -8.17
CA TRP A 124 -7.09 8.01 -8.85
C TRP A 124 -6.52 9.43 -9.02
N PRO A 125 -7.34 10.46 -9.34
CA PRO A 125 -6.81 11.82 -9.46
C PRO A 125 -6.18 12.36 -8.18
N TYR A 126 -6.63 11.92 -7.01
CA TYR A 126 -6.06 12.34 -5.73
C TYR A 126 -4.71 11.69 -5.44
N LEU A 127 -4.41 10.62 -6.16
CA LEU A 127 -3.16 9.87 -6.04
C LEU A 127 -2.32 9.98 -7.31
N THR A 128 -2.54 11.04 -8.09
CA THR A 128 -1.77 11.32 -9.31
C THR A 128 -0.27 11.35 -8.99
N GLY A 129 0.49 10.54 -9.69
CA GLY A 129 1.92 10.39 -9.46
C GLY A 129 2.28 9.27 -8.48
N LEU A 130 1.32 8.71 -7.75
CA LEU A 130 1.54 7.54 -6.89
C LEU A 130 1.18 6.27 -7.66
N SER A 131 2.04 5.25 -7.56
CA SER A 131 1.72 3.91 -8.01
C SER A 131 0.97 3.17 -6.89
N PRO A 132 0.03 2.26 -7.22
CA PRO A 132 -0.55 1.37 -6.21
C PRO A 132 0.50 0.54 -5.47
N LEU A 133 1.63 0.32 -6.09
CA LEU A 133 2.70 -0.51 -5.56
C LEU A 133 4.06 0.10 -5.92
N SER A 134 4.93 0.24 -4.92
CA SER A 134 6.25 0.84 -5.08
C SER A 134 7.24 0.22 -4.12
N THR A 135 8.53 0.37 -4.41
CA THR A 135 9.60 -0.01 -3.49
C THR A 135 10.34 1.22 -3.01
N ILE A 136 10.86 1.13 -1.80
CA ILE A 136 11.78 2.13 -1.23
C ILE A 136 12.97 1.41 -0.61
N ARG A 137 14.11 2.11 -0.61
CA ARG A 137 15.33 1.59 -0.01
C ARG A 137 15.95 2.62 0.90
#